data_fb8a68aa38d26bbd3ee1049002d1c852
#
_entry.id   fb8a68aa38d26bbd3ee1049002d1c852
#
_cell.length_a   1.000
_cell.length_b   1.000
_cell.length_c   1.000
_cell.angle_alpha   90.00
_cell.angle_beta   90.00
_cell.angle_gamma   90.00
#
_symmetry.space_group_name_H-M   'P 1'
#
loop_
_entity.id
_entity.type
_entity.pdbx_description
1 polymer ?
#
loop_
_entity_poly.entity_id
_entity_poly.type
_entity_poly.pdbx_seq_one_letter_code
_entity_poly.pdbx_strand_id
1 'polypeptide(L)'
;VYQVNPTAAVKSVCILRLSALGDATHVLPLIRTLQKNLPECRITWILGKGEAKLMEGLEGVELIAFDKKAGLQGLKDLTQALDGRRFDVLLQLQLALRANLVSAVISAKRRIGYDRERAKEGHGLFVNERIRHDRHHVLDVFGLFAEPLGFRQTEVTWGLPVPPEAHAWAAAQWPEGKRTLLISPCSSHALRNWLPDRYAAVATHAMGQGWQVVLCGGRSALERDMGDAIIAAMPEKPIDLIGKDTLKQLLALLARADLVMTPDSGPAHMANAMGSKVLGLYACTDGTRSGPYSDLRYTVNRYSEAAIQFLDKPVAALPWGKRVEFPGVMAMIGVDDVIARFERYRTENG
;
A
#
# COMPACT_ATOMS: atom_id res chain seq x y z
N VAL A 1 -24.00 13.56 -18.67
CA VAL A 1 -23.88 12.37 -19.51
C VAL A 1 -22.68 12.62 -20.40
N TYR A 2 -21.51 12.06 -20.06
CA TYR A 2 -20.35 12.10 -20.94
C TYR A 2 -20.59 11.10 -22.07
N GLN A 3 -20.83 11.56 -23.29
CA GLN A 3 -20.75 10.73 -24.48
C GLN A 3 -19.29 10.33 -24.66
N VAL A 4 -18.97 9.08 -24.36
CA VAL A 4 -17.69 8.48 -24.73
C VAL A 4 -17.73 8.27 -26.25
N ASN A 5 -17.07 9.14 -26.99
CA ASN A 5 -16.78 8.87 -28.39
C ASN A 5 -16.02 7.53 -28.45
N PRO A 6 -16.34 6.62 -29.40
CA PRO A 6 -15.60 5.37 -29.55
C PRO A 6 -14.13 5.73 -29.83
N THR A 7 -13.32 5.52 -28.82
CA THR A 7 -11.92 5.88 -28.77
C THR A 7 -11.18 5.19 -29.89
N ALA A 8 -10.43 5.94 -30.68
CA ALA A 8 -9.31 5.37 -31.45
C ALA A 8 -8.55 4.43 -30.49
N ALA A 9 -8.29 3.20 -30.95
CA ALA A 9 -7.75 2.13 -30.12
C ALA A 9 -6.54 2.63 -29.32
N VAL A 10 -6.64 2.67 -27.98
CA VAL A 10 -5.54 3.04 -27.09
C VAL A 10 -4.48 1.94 -27.20
N LYS A 11 -3.31 2.29 -27.75
CA LYS A 11 -2.21 1.35 -28.00
C LYS A 11 -1.09 1.46 -26.98
N SER A 12 -1.03 2.57 -26.22
CA SER A 12 0.03 2.82 -25.25
C SER A 12 -0.48 3.63 -24.04
N VAL A 13 -0.28 3.08 -22.84
CA VAL A 13 -0.61 3.72 -21.58
C VAL A 13 0.65 3.86 -20.74
N CYS A 14 0.94 5.08 -20.27
CA CYS A 14 1.94 5.34 -19.26
C CYS A 14 1.26 5.54 -17.91
N ILE A 15 1.71 4.85 -16.88
CA ILE A 15 1.26 5.03 -15.49
C ILE A 15 2.39 5.75 -14.74
N LEU A 16 2.05 6.81 -14.02
CA LEU A 16 3.00 7.53 -13.16
C LEU A 16 2.59 7.42 -11.70
N ARG A 17 3.33 6.60 -10.93
CA ARG A 17 3.22 6.48 -9.48
C ARG A 17 4.58 6.16 -8.88
N LEU A 18 5.24 7.16 -8.28
CA LEU A 18 6.62 7.07 -7.79
C LEU A 18 6.75 6.49 -6.38
N SER A 19 5.69 6.52 -5.57
CA SER A 19 5.66 6.14 -4.14
C SER A 19 4.23 6.10 -3.57
N ALA A 20 3.96 5.48 -2.39
CA ALA A 20 4.91 4.69 -1.61
C ALA A 20 4.78 3.21 -1.97
N LEU A 21 5.68 2.36 -1.38
CA LEU A 21 5.69 0.90 -1.65
C LEU A 21 4.31 0.26 -1.49
N GLY A 22 3.61 0.53 -0.38
CA GLY A 22 2.27 0.02 -0.15
C GLY A 22 1.26 0.50 -1.18
N ASP A 23 1.22 1.81 -1.45
CA ASP A 23 0.32 2.39 -2.45
C ASP A 23 0.57 1.85 -3.88
N ALA A 24 1.80 1.42 -4.19
CA ALA A 24 2.11 0.81 -5.48
C ALA A 24 1.31 -0.49 -5.68
N THR A 25 1.02 -1.26 -4.63
CA THR A 25 0.20 -2.46 -4.76
C THR A 25 -1.23 -2.15 -5.21
N HIS A 26 -1.77 -1.00 -4.85
CA HIS A 26 -3.12 -0.58 -5.27
C HIS A 26 -3.23 -0.21 -6.76
N VAL A 27 -2.10 -0.03 -7.46
CA VAL A 27 -2.08 0.19 -8.91
C VAL A 27 -2.31 -1.11 -9.68
N LEU A 28 -1.98 -2.26 -9.09
CA LEU A 28 -2.08 -3.57 -9.76
C LEU A 28 -3.49 -3.90 -10.25
N PRO A 29 -4.57 -3.73 -9.47
CA PRO A 29 -5.93 -3.98 -9.96
C PRO A 29 -6.32 -3.10 -11.16
N LEU A 30 -5.87 -1.85 -11.19
CA LEU A 30 -6.04 -0.99 -12.36
C LEU A 30 -5.27 -1.56 -13.57
N ILE A 31 -4.03 -1.99 -13.41
CA ILE A 31 -3.23 -2.63 -14.47
C ILE A 31 -3.95 -3.86 -14.99
N ARG A 32 -4.46 -4.75 -14.13
CA ARG A 32 -5.22 -5.95 -14.54
C ARG A 32 -6.49 -5.57 -15.32
N THR A 33 -7.18 -4.52 -14.88
CA THR A 33 -8.32 -3.97 -15.62
C THR A 33 -7.93 -3.49 -17.01
N LEU A 34 -6.80 -2.78 -17.14
CA LEU A 34 -6.29 -2.34 -18.45
C LEU A 34 -5.89 -3.52 -19.34
N GLN A 35 -5.14 -4.49 -18.82
CA GLN A 35 -4.73 -5.68 -19.57
C GLN A 35 -5.93 -6.49 -20.08
N LYS A 36 -6.97 -6.66 -19.25
CA LYS A 36 -8.21 -7.38 -19.62
C LYS A 36 -8.97 -6.68 -20.76
N ASN A 37 -9.05 -5.35 -20.72
CA ASN A 37 -9.87 -4.57 -21.67
C ASN A 37 -9.08 -4.05 -22.89
N LEU A 38 -7.77 -4.01 -22.81
CA LEU A 38 -6.84 -3.52 -23.83
C LEU A 38 -5.69 -4.51 -24.04
N PRO A 39 -5.93 -5.74 -24.50
CA PRO A 39 -4.92 -6.80 -24.56
C PRO A 39 -3.70 -6.46 -25.43
N GLU A 40 -3.89 -5.62 -26.45
CA GLU A 40 -2.81 -5.18 -27.36
C GLU A 40 -2.11 -3.90 -26.89
N CYS A 41 -2.51 -3.34 -25.76
CA CYS A 41 -1.97 -2.08 -25.26
C CYS A 41 -0.64 -2.30 -24.54
N ARG A 42 0.38 -1.54 -24.92
CA ARG A 42 1.65 -1.49 -24.16
C ARG A 42 1.49 -0.63 -22.93
N ILE A 43 1.73 -1.22 -21.77
CA ILE A 43 1.67 -0.54 -20.49
C ILE A 43 3.10 -0.28 -20.01
N THR A 44 3.45 0.99 -19.80
CA THR A 44 4.71 1.41 -19.19
C THR A 44 4.40 2.04 -17.83
N TRP A 45 5.06 1.61 -16.77
CA TRP A 45 4.91 2.18 -15.45
C TRP A 45 6.19 2.85 -14.98
N ILE A 46 6.12 4.18 -14.74
CA ILE A 46 7.20 4.98 -14.15
C ILE A 46 6.99 5.02 -12.64
N LEU A 47 7.95 4.47 -11.90
CA LEU A 47 7.87 4.28 -10.44
C LEU A 47 9.25 4.49 -9.80
N GLY A 48 9.29 4.65 -8.47
CA GLY A 48 10.57 4.81 -7.76
C GLY A 48 11.40 3.51 -7.76
N LYS A 49 12.70 3.62 -7.51
CA LYS A 49 13.62 2.46 -7.49
C LYS A 49 13.19 1.34 -6.52
N GLY A 50 12.68 1.71 -5.33
CA GLY A 50 12.18 0.73 -4.37
C GLY A 50 10.91 0.04 -4.86
N GLU A 51 9.99 0.81 -5.41
CA GLU A 51 8.74 0.34 -5.99
C GLU A 51 9.01 -0.55 -7.21
N ALA A 52 10.04 -0.24 -8.02
CA ALA A 52 10.45 -1.08 -9.16
C ALA A 52 10.94 -2.46 -8.71
N LYS A 53 11.74 -2.52 -7.64
CA LYS A 53 12.16 -3.81 -7.04
C LYS A 53 10.97 -4.63 -6.52
N LEU A 54 9.94 -3.97 -5.96
CA LEU A 54 8.73 -4.65 -5.53
C LEU A 54 7.99 -5.28 -6.71
N MET A 55 7.91 -4.56 -7.84
CA MET A 55 7.17 -4.95 -9.04
C MET A 55 7.99 -5.78 -10.03
N GLU A 56 9.27 -6.02 -9.77
CA GLU A 56 10.13 -6.85 -10.62
C GLU A 56 9.48 -8.21 -10.92
N GLY A 57 9.45 -8.59 -12.19
CA GLY A 57 8.74 -9.78 -12.66
C GLY A 57 7.24 -9.56 -12.97
N LEU A 58 6.74 -8.31 -12.93
CA LEU A 58 5.35 -8.02 -13.30
C LEU A 58 5.15 -8.19 -14.81
N GLU A 59 4.38 -9.20 -15.19
CA GLU A 59 4.14 -9.56 -16.58
C GLU A 59 3.29 -8.53 -17.34
N GLY A 60 3.67 -8.27 -18.59
CA GLY A 60 2.93 -7.39 -19.51
C GLY A 60 3.06 -5.91 -19.18
N VAL A 61 4.02 -5.51 -18.33
CA VAL A 61 4.27 -4.13 -17.95
C VAL A 61 5.76 -3.79 -18.03
N GLU A 62 6.10 -2.78 -18.81
CA GLU A 62 7.44 -2.21 -18.81
C GLU A 62 7.63 -1.31 -17.58
N LEU A 63 8.63 -1.59 -16.75
CA LEU A 63 8.94 -0.80 -15.57
C LEU A 63 10.09 0.17 -15.85
N ILE A 64 9.89 1.46 -15.63
CA ILE A 64 10.95 2.48 -15.70
C ILE A 64 11.18 3.03 -14.29
N ALA A 65 12.33 2.69 -13.71
CA ALA A 65 12.69 3.12 -12.37
C ALA A 65 13.19 4.58 -12.36
N PHE A 66 12.52 5.44 -11.61
CA PHE A 66 12.91 6.83 -11.41
C PHE A 66 13.71 7.00 -10.11
N ASP A 67 14.88 7.62 -10.19
CA ASP A 67 15.65 7.96 -9.01
C ASP A 67 15.16 9.27 -8.36
N LYS A 68 14.41 9.12 -7.30
CA LYS A 68 13.86 10.27 -6.53
C LYS A 68 14.94 11.15 -5.88
N LYS A 69 16.18 10.67 -5.77
CA LYS A 69 17.31 11.38 -5.13
C LYS A 69 18.21 12.09 -6.14
N ALA A 70 18.12 11.75 -7.41
CA ALA A 70 19.02 12.26 -8.45
C ALA A 70 18.65 13.69 -8.94
N GLY A 71 17.59 14.31 -8.42
CA GLY A 71 17.19 15.69 -8.80
C GLY A 71 16.98 15.86 -10.31
N LEU A 72 17.60 16.88 -10.91
CA LEU A 72 17.54 17.16 -12.35
C LEU A 72 18.16 16.06 -13.21
N GLN A 73 19.19 15.39 -12.71
CA GLN A 73 19.80 14.26 -13.42
C GLN A 73 18.78 13.14 -13.59
N GLY A 74 17.98 12.82 -12.56
CA GLY A 74 16.90 11.84 -12.68
C GLY A 74 15.86 12.16 -13.76
N LEU A 75 15.56 13.45 -14.00
CA LEU A 75 14.68 13.86 -15.10
C LEU A 75 15.35 13.66 -16.46
N LYS A 76 16.65 13.95 -16.59
CA LYS A 76 17.40 13.70 -17.82
C LYS A 76 17.46 12.20 -18.14
N ASP A 77 17.79 11.40 -17.15
CA ASP A 77 17.84 9.94 -17.28
C ASP A 77 16.47 9.37 -17.71
N LEU A 78 15.38 9.85 -17.10
CA LEU A 78 14.04 9.47 -17.49
C LEU A 78 13.71 9.90 -18.93
N THR A 79 14.06 11.13 -19.32
CA THR A 79 13.83 11.61 -20.70
C THR A 79 14.58 10.74 -21.71
N GLN A 80 15.80 10.38 -21.41
CA GLN A 80 16.59 9.46 -22.23
C GLN A 80 15.98 8.06 -22.27
N ALA A 81 15.51 7.51 -21.15
CA ALA A 81 14.85 6.20 -21.10
C ALA A 81 13.52 6.19 -21.88
N LEU A 82 12.83 7.32 -21.96
CA LEU A 82 11.62 7.45 -22.74
C LEU A 82 11.89 7.56 -24.26
N ASP A 83 13.10 7.94 -24.65
CA ASP A 83 13.57 7.96 -26.04
C ASP A 83 12.56 8.58 -27.05
N GLY A 84 12.03 9.76 -26.73
CA GLY A 84 11.05 10.47 -27.55
C GLY A 84 9.67 9.79 -27.67
N ARG A 85 9.40 8.72 -26.95
CA ARG A 85 8.12 8.01 -26.98
C ARG A 85 6.95 8.94 -26.67
N ARG A 86 5.85 8.75 -27.41
CA ARG A 86 4.60 9.46 -27.19
C ARG A 86 3.50 8.44 -26.86
N PHE A 87 2.91 8.60 -25.66
CA PHE A 87 1.82 7.75 -25.21
C PHE A 87 0.45 8.25 -25.68
N ASP A 88 -0.49 7.33 -25.89
CA ASP A 88 -1.88 7.74 -26.11
C ASP A 88 -2.48 8.29 -24.82
N VAL A 89 -2.14 7.67 -23.67
CA VAL A 89 -2.67 8.03 -22.35
C VAL A 89 -1.55 8.05 -21.32
N LEU A 90 -1.51 9.10 -20.48
CA LEU A 90 -0.80 9.13 -19.20
C LEU A 90 -1.82 9.10 -18.05
N LEU A 91 -1.71 8.12 -17.19
CA LEU A 91 -2.44 8.04 -15.92
C LEU A 91 -1.54 8.58 -14.79
N GLN A 92 -1.83 9.77 -14.30
CA GLN A 92 -1.02 10.42 -13.25
C GLN A 92 -1.62 10.15 -11.86
N LEU A 93 -1.21 9.05 -11.24
CA LEU A 93 -1.74 8.56 -9.97
C LEU A 93 -1.04 9.14 -8.73
N GLN A 94 -0.38 10.29 -8.85
CA GLN A 94 0.31 10.92 -7.72
C GLN A 94 0.19 12.44 -7.76
N LEU A 95 -0.10 13.05 -6.60
CA LEU A 95 -0.38 14.47 -6.47
C LEU A 95 0.83 15.33 -6.06
N ALA A 96 1.96 14.72 -5.65
CA ALA A 96 3.14 15.45 -5.20
C ALA A 96 3.78 16.27 -6.32
N LEU A 97 4.31 17.46 -5.99
CA LEU A 97 4.98 18.37 -6.95
C LEU A 97 6.05 17.65 -7.78
N ARG A 98 6.83 16.78 -7.14
CA ARG A 98 7.82 15.95 -7.86
C ARG A 98 7.17 15.11 -8.97
N ALA A 99 6.03 14.49 -8.70
CA ALA A 99 5.33 13.71 -9.71
C ALA A 99 4.77 14.60 -10.84
N ASN A 100 4.32 15.81 -10.51
CA ASN A 100 3.90 16.80 -11.50
C ASN A 100 5.07 17.18 -12.42
N LEU A 101 6.26 17.47 -11.87
CA LEU A 101 7.46 17.77 -12.65
C LEU A 101 7.91 16.57 -13.50
N VAL A 102 7.88 15.35 -12.95
CA VAL A 102 8.18 14.14 -13.72
C VAL A 102 7.16 13.96 -14.85
N SER A 103 5.88 14.23 -14.60
CA SER A 103 4.87 14.12 -15.66
C SER A 103 5.08 15.08 -16.83
N ALA A 104 5.72 16.24 -16.59
CA ALA A 104 5.98 17.22 -17.63
C ALA A 104 6.91 16.71 -18.75
N VAL A 105 7.84 15.81 -18.44
CA VAL A 105 8.76 15.22 -19.44
C VAL A 105 8.15 13.99 -20.17
N ILE A 106 6.95 13.57 -19.79
CA ILE A 106 6.25 12.44 -20.43
C ILE A 106 5.32 12.99 -21.52
N SER A 107 5.60 12.69 -22.78
CA SER A 107 4.72 13.07 -23.88
C SER A 107 3.50 12.16 -23.95
N ALA A 108 2.28 12.71 -23.84
CA ALA A 108 1.03 11.98 -23.94
C ALA A 108 -0.08 12.85 -24.56
N LYS A 109 -0.98 12.21 -25.33
CA LYS A 109 -2.15 12.89 -25.92
C LYS A 109 -3.21 13.21 -24.86
N ARG A 110 -3.57 12.24 -24.06
CA ARG A 110 -4.51 12.34 -22.94
C ARG A 110 -3.74 12.20 -21.63
N ARG A 111 -3.98 13.10 -20.71
CA ARG A 111 -3.28 13.17 -19.43
C ARG A 111 -4.34 13.19 -18.33
N ILE A 112 -4.65 12.01 -17.82
CA ILE A 112 -5.72 11.80 -16.84
C ILE A 112 -5.14 11.92 -15.44
N GLY A 113 -5.71 12.81 -14.63
CA GLY A 113 -5.31 13.04 -13.25
C GLY A 113 -6.49 13.07 -12.30
N TYR A 114 -6.21 13.46 -11.07
CA TYR A 114 -7.22 13.56 -10.02
C TYR A 114 -8.22 14.70 -10.27
N ASP A 115 -9.39 14.57 -9.65
CA ASP A 115 -10.41 15.59 -9.58
C ASP A 115 -9.91 16.89 -8.92
N ARG A 116 -10.71 17.95 -9.00
CA ARG A 116 -10.32 19.30 -8.53
C ARG A 116 -10.16 19.37 -7.00
N GLU A 117 -10.94 18.61 -6.25
CA GLU A 117 -10.90 18.65 -4.78
C GLU A 117 -9.64 18.01 -4.22
N ARG A 118 -9.15 16.94 -4.88
CA ARG A 118 -7.88 16.28 -4.52
C ARG A 118 -6.66 16.97 -5.11
N ALA A 119 -6.82 17.72 -6.19
CA ALA A 119 -5.71 18.36 -6.89
C ALA A 119 -4.93 19.31 -5.96
N LYS A 120 -3.61 19.08 -5.85
CA LYS A 120 -2.68 19.85 -5.02
C LYS A 120 -1.44 20.20 -5.84
N GLU A 121 -0.65 21.13 -5.35
CA GLU A 121 0.69 21.44 -5.88
C GLU A 121 0.71 21.65 -7.41
N GLY A 122 -0.31 22.35 -7.93
CA GLY A 122 -0.39 22.66 -9.35
C GLY A 122 -0.77 21.50 -10.27
N HIS A 123 -1.23 20.36 -9.70
CA HIS A 123 -1.57 19.15 -10.47
C HIS A 123 -2.44 19.43 -11.71
N GLY A 124 -3.39 20.35 -11.59
CA GLY A 124 -4.28 20.73 -12.70
C GLY A 124 -3.59 21.31 -13.94
N LEU A 125 -2.35 21.78 -13.82
CA LEU A 125 -1.55 22.30 -14.95
C LEU A 125 -0.90 21.19 -15.79
N PHE A 126 -0.84 19.98 -15.24
CA PHE A 126 -0.14 18.83 -15.83
C PHE A 126 -1.09 17.79 -16.41
N VAL A 127 -2.40 17.98 -16.26
CA VAL A 127 -3.44 17.06 -16.74
C VAL A 127 -4.49 17.80 -17.57
N ASN A 128 -5.02 17.15 -18.60
CA ASN A 128 -6.10 17.67 -19.45
C ASN A 128 -7.43 16.97 -19.27
N GLU A 129 -7.43 15.84 -18.58
CA GLU A 129 -8.63 15.10 -18.19
C GLU A 129 -8.56 14.77 -16.69
N ARG A 130 -9.70 14.54 -16.07
CA ARG A 130 -9.79 14.23 -14.63
C ARG A 130 -10.76 13.09 -14.37
N ILE A 131 -10.43 12.28 -13.36
CA ILE A 131 -11.38 11.32 -12.81
C ILE A 131 -12.54 12.06 -12.13
N ARG A 132 -13.67 11.40 -11.98
CA ARG A 132 -14.77 11.93 -11.17
C ARG A 132 -14.38 12.03 -9.69
N HIS A 133 -15.03 12.92 -8.96
CA HIS A 133 -14.84 12.99 -7.52
C HIS A 133 -15.53 11.82 -6.82
N ASP A 134 -14.81 11.18 -5.90
CA ASP A 134 -15.32 10.13 -5.05
C ASP A 134 -14.50 10.02 -3.77
N ARG A 135 -15.12 9.69 -2.62
CA ARG A 135 -14.46 9.61 -1.32
C ARG A 135 -14.28 8.16 -0.83
N HIS A 136 -14.16 7.24 -1.73
CA HIS A 136 -13.95 5.82 -1.40
C HIS A 136 -12.50 5.50 -0.99
N HIS A 137 -12.25 4.22 -0.78
CA HIS A 137 -10.93 3.69 -0.50
C HIS A 137 -9.92 4.06 -1.60
N VAL A 138 -8.63 4.20 -1.25
CA VAL A 138 -7.56 4.57 -2.20
C VAL A 138 -7.52 3.65 -3.41
N LEU A 139 -7.73 2.35 -3.23
CA LEU A 139 -7.77 1.37 -4.31
C LEU A 139 -8.94 1.65 -5.28
N ASP A 140 -10.14 1.95 -4.76
CA ASP A 140 -11.30 2.30 -5.60
C ASP A 140 -11.04 3.58 -6.38
N VAL A 141 -10.40 4.57 -5.74
CA VAL A 141 -10.01 5.82 -6.42
C VAL A 141 -9.04 5.55 -7.57
N PHE A 142 -8.13 4.59 -7.44
CA PHE A 142 -7.27 4.20 -8.57
C PHE A 142 -8.06 3.52 -9.68
N GLY A 143 -9.08 2.72 -9.34
CA GLY A 143 -10.00 2.13 -10.30
C GLY A 143 -10.73 3.15 -11.18
N LEU A 144 -11.01 4.36 -10.65
CA LEU A 144 -11.64 5.45 -11.40
C LEU A 144 -10.81 5.92 -12.60
N PHE A 145 -9.50 5.67 -12.63
CA PHE A 145 -8.65 6.03 -13.76
C PHE A 145 -8.93 5.20 -15.03
N ALA A 146 -9.65 4.07 -14.91
CA ALA A 146 -10.12 3.31 -16.06
C ALA A 146 -11.38 3.91 -16.70
N GLU A 147 -12.20 4.68 -15.94
CA GLU A 147 -13.49 5.20 -16.43
C GLU A 147 -13.36 6.15 -17.64
N PRO A 148 -12.39 7.10 -17.71
CA PRO A 148 -12.20 7.92 -18.89
C PRO A 148 -11.78 7.12 -20.14
N LEU A 149 -11.30 5.87 -19.98
CA LEU A 149 -10.98 4.95 -21.07
C LEU A 149 -12.18 4.09 -21.48
N GLY A 150 -13.33 4.24 -20.84
CA GLY A 150 -14.55 3.50 -21.12
C GLY A 150 -14.70 2.19 -20.32
N PHE A 151 -13.85 1.96 -19.33
CA PHE A 151 -13.85 0.72 -18.53
C PHE A 151 -14.17 1.00 -17.06
N ARG A 152 -14.65 -0.03 -16.36
CA ARG A 152 -14.78 -0.03 -14.89
C ARG A 152 -13.97 -1.18 -14.31
N GLN A 153 -13.32 -0.91 -13.20
CA GLN A 153 -12.72 -1.95 -12.38
C GLN A 153 -13.83 -2.70 -11.64
N THR A 154 -14.13 -3.91 -12.07
CA THR A 154 -15.18 -4.76 -11.48
C THR A 154 -14.65 -5.80 -10.53
N GLU A 155 -13.35 -6.08 -10.62
CA GLU A 155 -12.65 -7.09 -9.83
C GLU A 155 -11.37 -6.50 -9.25
N VAL A 156 -10.99 -6.97 -8.07
CA VAL A 156 -9.72 -6.59 -7.43
C VAL A 156 -8.80 -7.80 -7.46
N THR A 157 -7.88 -7.80 -8.41
CA THR A 157 -6.85 -8.82 -8.57
C THR A 157 -5.49 -8.15 -8.58
N TRP A 158 -4.56 -8.62 -7.72
CA TRP A 158 -3.23 -8.04 -7.62
C TRP A 158 -2.21 -8.75 -8.50
N GLY A 159 -1.91 -10.01 -8.22
CA GLY A 159 -0.89 -10.77 -8.93
C GLY A 159 0.51 -10.17 -8.76
N LEU A 160 0.87 -9.90 -7.50
CA LEU A 160 2.19 -9.38 -7.14
C LEU A 160 3.25 -10.49 -7.32
N PRO A 161 4.31 -10.27 -8.11
CA PRO A 161 5.26 -11.33 -8.42
C PRO A 161 6.18 -11.65 -7.25
N VAL A 162 6.28 -12.92 -6.89
CA VAL A 162 7.21 -13.45 -5.89
C VAL A 162 7.98 -14.62 -6.51
N PRO A 163 9.31 -14.57 -6.57
CA PRO A 163 10.10 -15.63 -7.17
C PRO A 163 10.15 -16.87 -6.26
N PRO A 164 10.30 -18.10 -6.84
CA PRO A 164 10.28 -19.35 -6.09
C PRO A 164 11.31 -19.42 -4.95
N GLU A 165 12.48 -18.84 -5.14
CA GLU A 165 13.54 -18.80 -4.12
C GLU A 165 13.14 -17.96 -2.88
N ALA A 166 12.31 -16.94 -3.04
CA ALA A 166 11.77 -16.18 -1.91
C ALA A 166 10.75 -17.01 -1.11
N HIS A 167 9.90 -17.79 -1.79
CA HIS A 167 9.00 -18.74 -1.14
C HIS A 167 9.77 -19.84 -0.40
N ALA A 168 10.80 -20.42 -1.03
CA ALA A 168 11.66 -21.42 -0.40
C ALA A 168 12.36 -20.86 0.86
N TRP A 169 12.86 -19.62 0.77
CA TRP A 169 13.46 -18.96 1.92
C TRP A 169 12.44 -18.75 3.05
N ALA A 170 11.24 -18.24 2.75
CA ALA A 170 10.19 -18.03 3.75
C ALA A 170 9.74 -19.36 4.39
N ALA A 171 9.66 -20.44 3.60
CA ALA A 171 9.33 -21.78 4.10
C ALA A 171 10.32 -22.29 5.16
N ALA A 172 11.57 -21.91 5.07
CA ALA A 172 12.61 -22.31 6.02
C ALA A 172 12.60 -21.50 7.34
N GLN A 173 11.84 -20.41 7.46
CA GLN A 173 11.92 -19.53 8.63
C GLN A 173 11.17 -20.08 9.86
N TRP A 174 10.13 -20.87 9.66
CA TRP A 174 9.39 -21.55 10.74
C TRP A 174 8.77 -22.87 10.25
N PRO A 175 8.52 -23.84 11.15
CA PRO A 175 7.91 -25.10 10.78
C PRO A 175 6.44 -24.91 10.35
N GLU A 176 5.95 -25.85 9.54
CA GLU A 176 4.53 -25.96 9.22
C GLU A 176 3.73 -26.56 10.40
N GLY A 177 2.41 -26.45 10.33
CA GLY A 177 1.48 -27.10 11.26
C GLY A 177 1.02 -26.24 12.43
N LYS A 178 1.60 -25.04 12.64
CA LYS A 178 1.07 -24.07 13.59
C LYS A 178 0.57 -22.83 12.85
N ARG A 179 -0.58 -22.29 13.26
CA ARG A 179 -1.04 -21.00 12.78
C ARG A 179 -0.07 -19.91 13.18
N THR A 180 0.16 -18.97 12.29
CA THR A 180 1.18 -17.94 12.44
C THR A 180 0.57 -16.54 12.44
N LEU A 181 0.82 -15.81 13.54
CA LEU A 181 0.63 -14.36 13.61
C LEU A 181 1.96 -13.70 13.24
N LEU A 182 2.01 -13.04 12.08
CA LEU A 182 3.14 -12.22 11.67
C LEU A 182 2.90 -10.78 12.09
N ILE A 183 3.81 -10.18 12.83
CA ILE A 183 3.73 -8.81 13.30
C ILE A 183 4.78 -7.97 12.58
N SER A 184 4.32 -6.98 11.79
CA SER A 184 5.16 -5.92 11.25
C SER A 184 4.84 -4.63 12.01
N PRO A 185 5.58 -4.29 13.09
CA PRO A 185 5.11 -3.33 14.08
C PRO A 185 5.28 -1.87 13.67
N CYS A 186 6.02 -1.58 12.60
CA CYS A 186 6.40 -0.22 12.25
C CYS A 186 5.89 0.23 10.88
N SER A 187 5.52 1.50 10.84
CA SER A 187 5.51 2.33 9.64
C SER A 187 6.77 3.21 9.60
N SER A 188 7.02 3.88 8.49
CA SER A 188 8.11 4.86 8.39
C SER A 188 7.93 6.12 9.25
N HIS A 189 6.77 6.30 9.87
CA HIS A 189 6.42 7.42 10.73
C HIS A 189 6.19 6.94 12.16
N ALA A 190 7.09 7.31 13.08
CA ALA A 190 7.04 6.85 14.49
C ALA A 190 5.68 7.10 15.17
N LEU A 191 5.03 8.23 14.88
CA LEU A 191 3.71 8.56 15.45
C LEU A 191 2.57 7.62 15.03
N ARG A 192 2.76 6.82 13.98
CA ARG A 192 1.79 5.81 13.54
C ARG A 192 2.06 4.42 14.11
N ASN A 193 3.17 4.25 14.80
CA ASN A 193 3.52 2.97 15.41
C ASN A 193 2.77 2.80 16.72
N TRP A 194 2.25 1.60 16.94
CA TRP A 194 1.60 1.27 18.19
C TRP A 194 2.63 1.01 19.28
N LEU A 195 2.20 0.79 20.51
CA LEU A 195 3.08 0.67 21.69
C LEU A 195 3.66 -0.76 21.77
N PRO A 196 4.96 -0.91 22.10
CA PRO A 196 5.61 -2.23 22.11
C PRO A 196 5.04 -3.18 23.16
N ASP A 197 4.71 -2.69 24.36
CA ASP A 197 4.07 -3.45 25.43
C ASP A 197 2.70 -4.01 25.02
N ARG A 198 1.95 -3.27 24.22
CA ARG A 198 0.65 -3.69 23.71
C ARG A 198 0.77 -4.74 22.58
N TYR A 199 1.77 -4.59 21.69
CA TYR A 199 2.10 -5.66 20.73
C TYR A 199 2.47 -6.94 21.47
N ALA A 200 3.30 -6.85 22.52
CA ALA A 200 3.71 -7.98 23.33
C ALA A 200 2.52 -8.67 24.02
N ALA A 201 1.56 -7.89 24.54
CA ALA A 201 0.35 -8.42 25.15
C ALA A 201 -0.49 -9.25 24.18
N VAL A 202 -0.74 -8.71 22.97
CA VAL A 202 -1.49 -9.43 21.90
C VAL A 202 -0.71 -10.67 21.42
N ALA A 203 0.60 -10.54 21.23
CA ALA A 203 1.47 -11.67 20.86
C ALA A 203 1.45 -12.79 21.90
N THR A 204 1.54 -12.43 23.19
CA THR A 204 1.44 -13.40 24.30
C THR A 204 0.07 -14.08 24.33
N HIS A 205 -1.01 -13.32 24.11
CA HIS A 205 -2.34 -13.90 24.00
C HIS A 205 -2.42 -14.92 22.85
N ALA A 206 -1.91 -14.58 21.67
CA ALA A 206 -1.90 -15.47 20.51
C ALA A 206 -1.09 -16.76 20.79
N MET A 207 0.08 -16.65 21.42
CA MET A 207 0.87 -17.82 21.84
C MET A 207 0.11 -18.70 22.83
N GLY A 208 -0.60 -18.11 23.79
CA GLY A 208 -1.48 -18.82 24.72
C GLY A 208 -2.63 -19.58 24.02
N GLN A 209 -3.01 -19.17 22.82
CA GLN A 209 -3.97 -19.87 21.95
C GLN A 209 -3.31 -20.90 21.01
N GLY A 210 -2.03 -21.20 21.20
CA GLY A 210 -1.27 -22.18 20.40
C GLY A 210 -0.71 -21.64 19.08
N TRP A 211 -0.82 -20.32 18.83
CA TRP A 211 -0.26 -19.69 17.63
C TRP A 211 1.25 -19.49 17.77
N GLN A 212 1.93 -19.54 16.65
CA GLN A 212 3.30 -19.08 16.52
C GLN A 212 3.33 -17.59 16.21
N VAL A 213 4.25 -16.85 16.82
CA VAL A 213 4.42 -15.42 16.57
C VAL A 213 5.76 -15.18 15.87
N VAL A 214 5.73 -14.39 14.81
CA VAL A 214 6.88 -13.97 14.01
C VAL A 214 6.92 -12.45 13.95
N LEU A 215 8.04 -11.83 14.25
CA LEU A 215 8.28 -10.40 14.03
C LEU A 215 9.03 -10.21 12.72
N CYS A 216 8.58 -9.29 11.87
CA CYS A 216 9.29 -8.86 10.66
C CYS A 216 9.37 -7.34 10.58
N GLY A 217 10.32 -6.82 9.81
CA GLY A 217 10.54 -5.40 9.63
C GLY A 217 11.85 -5.13 8.89
N GLY A 218 12.04 -3.88 8.46
CA GLY A 218 13.26 -3.47 7.77
C GLY A 218 14.48 -3.35 8.70
N ARG A 219 15.55 -2.76 8.16
CA ARG A 219 16.87 -2.66 8.82
C ARG A 219 17.09 -1.32 9.55
N SER A 220 16.05 -0.51 9.73
CA SER A 220 16.18 0.76 10.43
C SER A 220 16.33 0.57 11.93
N ALA A 221 17.02 1.51 12.60
CA ALA A 221 17.10 1.52 14.06
C ALA A 221 15.70 1.55 14.70
N LEU A 222 14.79 2.35 14.15
CA LEU A 222 13.40 2.43 14.63
C LEU A 222 12.71 1.06 14.69
N GLU A 223 12.88 0.24 13.64
CA GLU A 223 12.24 -1.09 13.58
C GLU A 223 12.96 -2.08 14.51
N ARG A 224 14.29 -1.99 14.61
CA ARG A 224 15.03 -2.86 15.53
C ARG A 224 14.69 -2.54 16.98
N ASP A 225 14.72 -1.26 17.37
CA ASP A 225 14.39 -0.81 18.73
C ASP A 225 12.97 -1.21 19.14
N MET A 226 12.01 -1.09 18.20
CA MET A 226 10.63 -1.53 18.41
C MET A 226 10.58 -3.05 18.63
N GLY A 227 11.27 -3.82 17.80
CA GLY A 227 11.31 -5.29 17.92
C GLY A 227 11.94 -5.73 19.24
N ASP A 228 13.05 -5.11 19.64
CA ASP A 228 13.72 -5.42 20.91
C ASP A 228 12.82 -5.10 22.11
N ALA A 229 12.10 -3.97 22.07
CA ALA A 229 11.15 -3.60 23.12
C ALA A 229 9.97 -4.58 23.20
N ILE A 230 9.43 -5.04 22.08
CA ILE A 230 8.38 -6.07 22.05
C ILE A 230 8.90 -7.37 22.68
N ILE A 231 10.06 -7.85 22.22
CA ILE A 231 10.67 -9.11 22.69
C ILE A 231 10.97 -9.05 24.20
N ALA A 232 11.46 -7.90 24.69
CA ALA A 232 11.76 -7.70 26.10
C ALA A 232 10.50 -7.74 27.00
N ALA A 233 9.35 -7.35 26.45
CA ALA A 233 8.06 -7.34 27.15
C ALA A 233 7.31 -8.69 27.09
N MET A 234 7.80 -9.68 26.30
CA MET A 234 7.17 -10.98 26.13
C MET A 234 7.77 -12.03 27.07
N PRO A 235 6.95 -12.89 27.71
CA PRO A 235 7.43 -14.00 28.54
C PRO A 235 8.09 -15.12 27.71
N GLU A 236 7.61 -15.34 26.48
CA GLU A 236 8.15 -16.30 25.51
C GLU A 236 8.61 -15.56 24.26
N LYS A 237 9.78 -15.91 23.75
CA LYS A 237 10.38 -15.20 22.59
C LYS A 237 9.71 -15.59 21.30
N PRO A 238 9.30 -14.60 20.46
CA PRO A 238 8.82 -14.86 19.11
C PRO A 238 9.99 -15.17 18.17
N ILE A 239 9.70 -15.65 16.97
CA ILE A 239 10.68 -15.74 15.90
C ILE A 239 10.98 -14.31 15.41
N ASP A 240 12.23 -13.88 15.52
CA ASP A 240 12.67 -12.55 15.13
C ASP A 240 13.32 -12.56 13.75
N LEU A 241 12.64 -11.97 12.78
CA LEU A 241 13.11 -11.78 11.40
C LEU A 241 13.34 -10.32 11.04
N ILE A 242 13.30 -9.39 11.99
CA ILE A 242 13.53 -7.96 11.70
C ILE A 242 14.93 -7.75 11.12
N GLY A 243 14.97 -7.13 9.94
CA GLY A 243 16.21 -6.84 9.20
C GLY A 243 16.84 -8.03 8.47
N LYS A 244 16.17 -9.21 8.46
CA LYS A 244 16.74 -10.44 7.89
C LYS A 244 16.25 -10.78 6.50
N ASP A 245 15.22 -10.08 6.00
CA ASP A 245 14.58 -10.32 4.72
C ASP A 245 15.01 -9.29 3.64
N THR A 246 14.77 -9.65 2.41
CA THR A 246 14.66 -8.76 1.27
C THR A 246 13.20 -8.44 0.99
N LEU A 247 12.92 -7.46 0.12
CA LEU A 247 11.55 -7.07 -0.20
C LEU A 247 10.71 -8.23 -0.79
N LYS A 248 11.30 -9.09 -1.62
CA LYS A 248 10.63 -10.27 -2.18
C LYS A 248 10.43 -11.38 -1.14
N GLN A 249 11.37 -11.53 -0.23
CA GLN A 249 11.24 -12.45 0.91
C GLN A 249 10.17 -11.97 1.89
N LEU A 250 10.05 -10.66 2.13
CA LEU A 250 8.94 -10.10 2.91
C LEU A 250 7.58 -10.47 2.29
N LEU A 251 7.41 -10.34 0.96
CA LEU A 251 6.18 -10.75 0.29
C LEU A 251 5.87 -12.24 0.53
N ALA A 252 6.89 -13.10 0.47
CA ALA A 252 6.73 -14.53 0.73
C ALA A 252 6.39 -14.83 2.20
N LEU A 253 6.98 -14.10 3.16
CA LEU A 253 6.61 -14.20 4.58
C LEU A 253 5.15 -13.79 4.80
N LEU A 254 4.76 -12.64 4.21
CA LEU A 254 3.38 -12.15 4.28
C LEU A 254 2.40 -13.18 3.70
N ALA A 255 2.70 -13.74 2.53
CA ALA A 255 1.85 -14.76 1.90
C ALA A 255 1.70 -16.06 2.71
N ARG A 256 2.70 -16.37 3.54
CA ARG A 256 2.73 -17.58 4.36
C ARG A 256 1.99 -17.43 5.70
N ALA A 257 1.84 -16.21 6.19
CA ALA A 257 1.20 -15.93 7.46
C ALA A 257 -0.33 -16.12 7.39
N ASP A 258 -0.92 -16.71 8.41
CA ASP A 258 -2.39 -16.81 8.54
C ASP A 258 -3.01 -15.45 8.85
N LEU A 259 -2.36 -14.66 9.71
CA LEU A 259 -2.79 -13.31 10.08
C LEU A 259 -1.58 -12.39 10.19
N VAL A 260 -1.68 -11.22 9.57
CA VAL A 260 -0.66 -10.16 9.66
C VAL A 260 -1.18 -9.02 10.52
N MET A 261 -0.49 -8.68 11.60
CA MET A 261 -0.81 -7.52 12.44
C MET A 261 0.16 -6.38 12.17
N THR A 262 -0.37 -5.20 11.81
CA THR A 262 0.47 -4.06 11.40
C THR A 262 -0.32 -2.73 11.47
N PRO A 263 0.36 -1.58 11.70
CA PRO A 263 -0.27 -0.27 11.55
C PRO A 263 -0.46 0.10 10.07
N ASP A 264 -0.90 1.34 9.79
CA ASP A 264 -0.92 1.92 8.44
C ASP A 264 0.50 1.99 7.84
N SER A 265 0.84 0.98 7.10
CA SER A 265 2.20 0.74 6.60
C SER A 265 2.22 0.01 5.25
N GLY A 266 3.39 -0.03 4.60
CA GLY A 266 3.58 -0.81 3.38
C GLY A 266 3.20 -2.29 3.54
N PRO A 267 3.65 -2.97 4.59
CA PRO A 267 3.27 -4.36 4.90
C PRO A 267 1.76 -4.62 4.96
N ALA A 268 0.93 -3.69 5.46
CA ALA A 268 -0.53 -3.86 5.45
C ALA A 268 -1.09 -4.07 4.03
N HIS A 269 -0.64 -3.24 3.10
CA HIS A 269 -1.08 -3.29 1.70
C HIS A 269 -0.49 -4.48 0.95
N MET A 270 0.80 -4.79 1.21
CA MET A 270 1.47 -5.94 0.62
C MET A 270 0.83 -7.26 1.09
N ALA A 271 0.56 -7.41 2.38
CA ALA A 271 -0.11 -8.60 2.92
C ALA A 271 -1.49 -8.80 2.29
N ASN A 272 -2.29 -7.74 2.21
CA ASN A 272 -3.59 -7.78 1.56
C ASN A 272 -3.48 -8.15 0.07
N ALA A 273 -2.47 -7.62 -0.64
CA ALA A 273 -2.19 -7.96 -2.04
C ALA A 273 -1.68 -9.40 -2.23
N MET A 274 -1.06 -9.99 -1.21
CA MET A 274 -0.63 -11.40 -1.18
C MET A 274 -1.75 -12.37 -0.78
N GLY A 275 -2.93 -11.87 -0.40
CA GLY A 275 -4.09 -12.67 -0.01
C GLY A 275 -4.13 -13.03 1.48
N SER A 276 -3.16 -12.62 2.27
CA SER A 276 -3.12 -12.84 3.72
C SER A 276 -4.14 -11.95 4.43
N LYS A 277 -4.71 -12.45 5.52
CA LYS A 277 -5.62 -11.66 6.34
C LYS A 277 -4.84 -10.64 7.17
N VAL A 278 -5.41 -9.43 7.30
CA VAL A 278 -4.71 -8.33 7.96
C VAL A 278 -5.53 -7.77 9.12
N LEU A 279 -4.95 -7.81 10.31
CA LEU A 279 -5.39 -7.10 11.50
C LEU A 279 -4.71 -5.73 11.50
N GLY A 280 -5.40 -4.73 10.97
CA GLY A 280 -4.88 -3.38 10.79
C GLY A 280 -5.10 -2.49 12.02
N LEU A 281 -4.12 -1.65 12.39
CA LEU A 281 -4.18 -0.74 13.53
C LEU A 281 -4.18 0.71 13.04
N TYR A 282 -5.32 1.37 13.11
CA TYR A 282 -5.55 2.70 12.52
C TYR A 282 -6.11 3.67 13.56
N ALA A 283 -5.42 4.79 13.75
CA ALA A 283 -5.89 5.94 14.53
C ALA A 283 -5.35 7.25 13.93
N CYS A 284 -4.10 7.28 13.46
CA CYS A 284 -3.51 8.46 12.80
C CYS A 284 -4.04 8.66 11.37
N THR A 285 -4.52 7.61 10.75
CA THR A 285 -5.08 7.58 9.38
C THR A 285 -6.41 6.85 9.40
N ASP A 286 -7.28 7.18 8.45
CA ASP A 286 -8.58 6.55 8.34
C ASP A 286 -8.48 5.15 7.72
N GLY A 287 -8.75 4.12 8.53
CA GLY A 287 -8.75 2.73 8.09
C GLY A 287 -9.78 2.43 7.00
N THR A 288 -10.89 3.18 6.94
CA THR A 288 -11.88 3.00 5.86
C THR A 288 -11.37 3.49 4.50
N ARG A 289 -10.42 4.44 4.53
CA ARG A 289 -9.82 5.03 3.33
C ARG A 289 -8.59 4.25 2.85
N SER A 290 -7.73 3.81 3.76
CA SER A 290 -6.44 3.21 3.44
C SER A 290 -6.13 1.93 4.22
N GLY A 291 -7.14 1.31 4.83
CA GLY A 291 -6.97 0.02 5.50
C GLY A 291 -6.78 -1.15 4.53
N PRO A 292 -6.58 -2.37 5.05
CA PRO A 292 -6.46 -3.56 4.22
C PRO A 292 -7.79 -3.83 3.51
N TYR A 293 -7.83 -3.61 2.21
CA TYR A 293 -9.06 -3.55 1.39
C TYR A 293 -10.00 -4.73 1.59
N SER A 294 -9.47 -5.94 1.61
CA SER A 294 -10.27 -7.16 1.75
C SER A 294 -10.62 -7.51 3.21
N ASP A 295 -10.02 -6.82 4.19
CA ASP A 295 -10.03 -7.24 5.59
C ASP A 295 -10.39 -6.11 6.57
N LEU A 296 -11.11 -5.08 6.11
CA LEU A 296 -11.54 -3.96 6.96
C LEU A 296 -12.26 -4.41 8.23
N ARG A 297 -12.95 -5.56 8.20
CA ARG A 297 -13.64 -6.16 9.36
C ARG A 297 -12.72 -6.56 10.50
N TYR A 298 -11.41 -6.81 10.22
CA TYR A 298 -10.40 -7.12 11.24
C TYR A 298 -9.60 -5.89 11.65
N THR A 299 -9.89 -4.72 11.08
CA THR A 299 -9.21 -3.47 11.40
C THR A 299 -9.75 -2.86 12.68
N VAL A 300 -8.86 -2.43 13.58
CA VAL A 300 -9.20 -1.50 14.67
C VAL A 300 -8.97 -0.09 14.14
N ASN A 301 -10.05 0.68 14.02
CA ASN A 301 -10.02 2.05 13.50
C ASN A 301 -10.54 3.03 14.54
N ARG A 302 -9.64 3.86 15.11
CA ARG A 302 -9.94 4.93 16.08
C ARG A 302 -9.77 6.33 15.48
N TYR A 303 -9.73 6.42 14.13
CA TYR A 303 -9.48 7.69 13.45
C TYR A 303 -10.56 8.73 13.71
N SER A 304 -11.83 8.33 13.78
CA SER A 304 -12.92 9.26 14.04
C SER A 304 -12.81 9.90 15.42
N GLU A 305 -12.52 9.10 16.42
CA GLU A 305 -12.30 9.56 17.81
C GLU A 305 -11.04 10.43 17.88
N ALA A 306 -9.97 10.04 17.21
CA ALA A 306 -8.74 10.83 17.13
C ALA A 306 -8.98 12.19 16.45
N ALA A 307 -9.77 12.23 15.38
CA ALA A 307 -10.09 13.48 14.68
C ALA A 307 -10.86 14.45 15.59
N ILE A 308 -11.82 13.96 16.35
CA ILE A 308 -12.58 14.77 17.31
C ILE A 308 -11.65 15.24 18.43
N GLN A 309 -10.88 14.33 19.05
CA GLN A 309 -10.06 14.65 20.21
C GLN A 309 -8.89 15.60 19.91
N PHE A 310 -8.23 15.44 18.75
CA PHE A 310 -6.99 16.17 18.44
C PHE A 310 -7.16 17.31 17.42
N LEU A 311 -8.23 17.30 16.62
CA LEU A 311 -8.49 18.32 15.61
C LEU A 311 -9.79 19.12 15.87
N ASP A 312 -10.59 18.70 16.84
CA ASP A 312 -11.91 19.25 17.13
C ASP A 312 -12.83 19.30 15.90
N LYS A 313 -12.78 18.24 15.09
CA LYS A 313 -13.53 18.15 13.83
C LYS A 313 -14.00 16.73 13.55
N PRO A 314 -15.26 16.56 13.11
CA PRO A 314 -15.72 15.27 12.59
C PRO A 314 -15.03 14.95 11.26
N VAL A 315 -14.88 13.67 10.95
CA VAL A 315 -14.19 13.18 9.73
C VAL A 315 -14.79 13.81 8.45
N ALA A 316 -16.10 13.99 8.40
CA ALA A 316 -16.78 14.59 7.25
C ALA A 316 -16.34 16.04 6.93
N ALA A 317 -15.87 16.78 7.95
CA ALA A 317 -15.35 18.14 7.80
C ALA A 317 -13.85 18.19 7.45
N LEU A 318 -13.17 17.05 7.40
CA LEU A 318 -11.76 16.97 7.09
C LEU A 318 -11.51 16.75 5.59
N PRO A 319 -10.41 17.32 5.05
CA PRO A 319 -9.95 16.96 3.71
C PRO A 319 -9.69 15.45 3.60
N TRP A 320 -10.04 14.86 2.47
CA TRP A 320 -9.77 13.44 2.21
C TRP A 320 -8.28 13.11 2.38
N GLY A 321 -7.97 12.14 3.23
CA GLY A 321 -6.61 11.73 3.56
C GLY A 321 -5.90 12.66 4.57
N LYS A 322 -6.65 13.49 5.32
CA LYS A 322 -6.09 14.21 6.47
C LYS A 322 -5.55 13.19 7.49
N ARG A 323 -4.40 13.50 8.08
CA ARG A 323 -3.75 12.69 9.11
C ARG A 323 -3.87 13.35 10.47
N VAL A 324 -3.97 12.53 11.50
CA VAL A 324 -3.99 12.93 12.93
C VAL A 324 -2.71 12.37 13.56
N GLU A 325 -1.57 12.98 13.24
CA GLU A 325 -0.25 12.51 13.69
C GLU A 325 0.21 13.34 14.90
N PHE A 326 -0.29 12.97 16.09
CA PHE A 326 0.08 13.57 17.38
C PHE A 326 0.55 12.49 18.35
N PRO A 327 1.41 12.84 19.33
CA PRO A 327 1.74 11.93 20.43
C PRO A 327 0.46 11.44 21.14
N GLY A 328 0.39 10.15 21.42
CA GLY A 328 -0.75 9.54 22.13
C GLY A 328 -1.91 9.08 21.22
N VAL A 329 -1.98 9.46 19.94
CA VAL A 329 -3.07 9.03 19.05
C VAL A 329 -3.13 7.51 18.94
N MET A 330 -2.02 6.84 18.71
CA MET A 330 -2.01 5.36 18.62
C MET A 330 -2.30 4.68 19.96
N ALA A 331 -2.13 5.36 21.07
CA ALA A 331 -2.52 4.85 22.40
C ALA A 331 -4.05 4.75 22.59
N MET A 332 -4.85 5.37 21.73
CA MET A 332 -6.32 5.21 21.71
C MET A 332 -6.77 3.79 21.30
N ILE A 333 -5.91 3.03 20.66
CA ILE A 333 -6.16 1.61 20.33
C ILE A 333 -5.87 0.78 21.59
N GLY A 334 -6.91 0.19 22.20
CA GLY A 334 -6.78 -0.70 23.36
C GLY A 334 -6.28 -2.10 22.98
N VAL A 335 -5.63 -2.78 23.92
CA VAL A 335 -5.22 -4.20 23.75
C VAL A 335 -6.45 -5.09 23.55
N ASP A 336 -7.51 -4.87 24.32
CA ASP A 336 -8.75 -5.66 24.23
C ASP A 336 -9.44 -5.50 22.88
N ASP A 337 -9.39 -4.29 22.27
CA ASP A 337 -9.91 -4.06 20.92
C ASP A 337 -9.20 -4.95 19.91
N VAL A 338 -7.88 -5.07 20.02
CA VAL A 338 -7.04 -5.84 19.10
C VAL A 338 -7.22 -7.33 19.32
N ILE A 339 -7.27 -7.79 20.58
CA ILE A 339 -7.57 -9.18 20.94
C ILE A 339 -8.96 -9.56 20.41
N ALA A 340 -9.97 -8.71 20.56
CA ALA A 340 -11.30 -8.99 20.02
C ALA A 340 -11.29 -9.19 18.49
N ARG A 341 -10.44 -8.46 17.73
CA ARG A 341 -10.28 -8.66 16.29
C ARG A 341 -9.53 -9.94 15.95
N PHE A 342 -8.51 -10.29 16.74
CA PHE A 342 -7.79 -11.56 16.63
C PHE A 342 -8.73 -12.74 16.86
N GLU A 343 -9.54 -12.71 17.94
CA GLU A 343 -10.50 -13.77 18.27
C GLU A 343 -11.61 -13.87 17.20
N ARG A 344 -12.07 -12.76 16.68
CA ARG A 344 -13.00 -12.75 15.54
C ARG A 344 -12.40 -13.48 14.34
N TYR A 345 -11.14 -13.14 13.98
CA TYR A 345 -10.46 -13.83 12.88
C TYR A 345 -10.36 -15.32 13.16
N ARG A 346 -9.97 -15.70 14.37
CA ARG A 346 -9.82 -17.09 14.80
C ARG A 346 -11.12 -17.88 14.68
N THR A 347 -12.25 -17.28 15.08
CA THR A 347 -13.57 -17.90 15.00
C THR A 347 -14.06 -18.05 13.55
N GLU A 348 -13.80 -17.07 12.69
CA GLU A 348 -14.26 -17.06 11.29
C GLU A 348 -13.39 -17.94 10.36
N ASN A 349 -12.14 -18.29 10.74
CA ASN A 349 -11.18 -19.03 9.91
C ASN A 349 -10.56 -20.24 10.67
N GLY A 350 -11.13 -20.63 11.80
CA GLY A 350 -10.69 -21.67 12.70
C GLY A 350 -10.99 -23.08 12.29
#